data_ca124b3132b3975cd45aa202bc6647bf
#
_entry.id   ca124b3132b3975cd45aa202bc6647bf
#
_cell.length_a   1.000
_cell.length_b   1.000
_cell.length_c   1.000
_cell.angle_alpha   90.00
_cell.angle_beta   90.00
_cell.angle_gamma   90.00
#
_symmetry.space_group_name_H-M   'P 1'
#
loop_
_entity.id
_entity.type
_entity.pdbx_description
1 polymer ?
#
loop_
_entity_poly.entity_id
_entity_poly.type
_entity_poly.pdbx_seq_one_letter_code
_entity_poly.pdbx_strand_id
1 'polypeptide(L)'
;MNAQRRRKVRAATTLGLAVSLVAGVLTAQPASAATAVTLSVDASAARHAISPDIYGMNGAEAAFAAEIGLPVARWGGNASTRYNFKNHTYNTGSDWYFENIVAGPDNTVESFVTTNRNRGTRQVVTVPMSGWVAKDSPGAHPFACGFPATRFPAQDGFDQWDANCGNGKLNGTNLTGAVPTDTSIPVDASFAGEMVSHLVSQFGPAARGGVPIYELDNEPVLWNATHRDVHPDAVSYDELGGKSTATAAAIKTADPSAAVLGPSGWGYCEWVASGLDGCAPGADAAAHGGLNFSQWYLKNMKDFSNAHGGKRFLNYFDQHYYPQIGGGTDPDANALRLRSTRSLWDPTYVEESWIGPGGVNAPPLQFIRTMKAWVAQYYPGTKVAITEYNWGALNDINGALTEADVLGIFGREGLDLATMWGEPQPAQPGAYAFRMYRNYDGAGSRFGDVSVSAVSSDQGQLAVYGAQRLCDNALTVMVVNKTGSDQASPLSVARFNGNGTAQRFTYSPADLNTIVHGDDLAVHRGRIDATYPANSITLLVLPARRR
;
A
#
# COMPACT_ATOMS: atom_id res chain seq x y z
N MET A 1 -10.88 -56.65 -32.90
CA MET A 1 -11.28 -58.05 -32.60
C MET A 1 -12.10 -57.97 -31.32
N ASN A 2 -13.45 -57.96 -31.48
CA ASN A 2 -14.41 -59.06 -31.19
C ASN A 2 -14.31 -59.54 -29.75
N ALA A 3 -15.38 -59.73 -28.94
CA ALA A 3 -16.83 -59.86 -29.13
C ALA A 3 -17.50 -59.71 -27.75
N GLN A 4 -18.62 -59.01 -27.67
CA GLN A 4 -20.00 -59.50 -27.46
C GLN A 4 -20.22 -60.79 -26.65
N ARG A 5 -21.11 -60.70 -25.64
CA ARG A 5 -22.29 -61.55 -25.38
C ARG A 5 -23.03 -61.03 -24.13
N ARG A 6 -24.20 -60.46 -24.26
CA ARG A 6 -25.60 -60.92 -24.39
C ARG A 6 -26.16 -61.76 -23.21
N ARG A 7 -27.23 -61.16 -22.63
CA ARG A 7 -28.55 -61.65 -22.20
C ARG A 7 -28.69 -62.53 -20.95
N LYS A 8 -29.55 -62.09 -20.04
CA LYS A 8 -30.88 -62.72 -19.88
C LYS A 8 -31.83 -61.88 -19.01
N VAL A 9 -33.03 -61.72 -19.56
CA VAL A 9 -34.26 -61.21 -18.97
C VAL A 9 -34.87 -62.24 -18.07
N ARG A 10 -35.44 -61.93 -16.93
CA ARG A 10 -36.63 -62.65 -16.37
C ARG A 10 -37.50 -61.63 -15.58
N ALA A 11 -38.77 -61.89 -15.71
CA ALA A 11 -39.96 -61.13 -15.53
C ALA A 11 -40.44 -60.96 -14.06
N ALA A 12 -41.08 -59.83 -13.88
CA ALA A 12 -42.33 -59.50 -13.17
C ALA A 12 -42.77 -60.30 -11.91
N THR A 13 -42.97 -59.57 -10.84
CA THR A 13 -44.14 -59.76 -9.97
C THR A 13 -44.59 -58.40 -9.40
N THR A 14 -45.81 -58.05 -9.77
CA THR A 14 -46.56 -56.88 -9.29
C THR A 14 -47.01 -57.10 -7.86
N LEU A 15 -46.57 -56.21 -6.93
CA LEU A 15 -47.25 -56.11 -5.62
C LEU A 15 -47.69 -54.65 -5.47
N GLY A 16 -48.99 -54.41 -5.43
CA GLY A 16 -49.57 -53.11 -5.21
C GLY A 16 -49.34 -52.66 -3.77
N LEU A 17 -48.76 -51.47 -3.63
CA LEU A 17 -48.70 -50.76 -2.35
C LEU A 17 -49.54 -49.49 -2.45
N ALA A 18 -50.56 -49.43 -1.59
CA ALA A 18 -51.40 -48.25 -1.41
C ALA A 18 -50.53 -47.06 -0.92
N VAL A 19 -50.45 -45.99 -1.71
CA VAL A 19 -49.82 -44.74 -1.30
C VAL A 19 -50.82 -43.94 -0.49
N SER A 20 -50.64 -43.91 0.83
CA SER A 20 -51.31 -42.94 1.70
C SER A 20 -50.63 -41.60 1.53
N LEU A 21 -51.31 -40.61 0.89
CA LEU A 21 -50.86 -39.21 0.88
C LEU A 21 -50.99 -38.64 2.30
N VAL A 22 -49.89 -38.57 3.02
CA VAL A 22 -49.78 -37.68 4.18
C VAL A 22 -49.42 -36.28 3.64
N ALA A 23 -50.37 -35.39 3.62
CA ALA A 23 -50.13 -33.95 3.37
C ALA A 23 -49.34 -33.40 4.55
N GLY A 24 -47.98 -33.41 4.44
CA GLY A 24 -47.12 -32.72 5.35
C GLY A 24 -47.26 -31.21 5.14
N VAL A 25 -47.88 -30.54 6.10
CA VAL A 25 -47.83 -29.07 6.19
C VAL A 25 -46.40 -28.70 6.50
N LEU A 26 -45.64 -28.31 5.48
CA LEU A 26 -44.35 -27.64 5.65
C LEU A 26 -44.65 -26.25 6.29
N THR A 27 -44.55 -26.15 7.60
CA THR A 27 -44.43 -24.87 8.28
C THR A 27 -43.09 -24.29 7.88
N ALA A 28 -43.12 -23.28 6.98
CA ALA A 28 -41.97 -22.44 6.73
C ALA A 28 -41.55 -21.84 8.08
N GLN A 29 -40.40 -22.27 8.60
CA GLN A 29 -39.79 -21.54 9.71
C GLN A 29 -39.56 -20.11 9.24
N PRO A 30 -39.96 -19.09 10.04
CA PRO A 30 -39.62 -17.73 9.71
C PRO A 30 -38.11 -17.64 9.64
N ALA A 31 -37.56 -17.17 8.51
CA ALA A 31 -36.16 -16.83 8.39
C ALA A 31 -35.83 -15.92 9.57
N SER A 32 -34.90 -16.33 10.40
CA SER A 32 -34.40 -15.48 11.48
C SER A 32 -33.97 -14.16 10.85
N ALA A 33 -34.65 -13.08 11.19
CA ALA A 33 -34.26 -11.76 10.70
C ALA A 33 -32.79 -11.56 11.08
N ALA A 34 -31.93 -11.38 10.07
CA ALA A 34 -30.53 -11.11 10.31
C ALA A 34 -30.43 -9.90 11.26
N THR A 35 -29.73 -10.05 12.36
CA THR A 35 -29.57 -8.96 13.33
C THR A 35 -28.93 -7.79 12.62
N ALA A 36 -29.59 -6.65 12.58
CA ALA A 36 -29.06 -5.45 11.92
C ALA A 36 -27.70 -5.08 12.51
N VAL A 37 -26.73 -4.76 11.65
CA VAL A 37 -25.41 -4.29 12.09
C VAL A 37 -25.60 -3.02 12.91
N THR A 38 -24.92 -2.91 14.05
CA THR A 38 -24.96 -1.73 14.91
C THR A 38 -23.62 -1.01 14.88
N LEU A 39 -23.69 0.33 14.85
CA LEU A 39 -22.52 1.20 14.81
C LEU A 39 -22.46 2.06 16.08
N SER A 40 -21.25 2.24 16.60
CA SER A 40 -21.04 3.13 17.75
C SER A 40 -19.74 3.92 17.60
N VAL A 41 -19.77 5.18 18.03
CA VAL A 41 -18.62 6.09 18.10
C VAL A 41 -18.56 6.71 19.48
N ASP A 42 -17.39 6.70 20.11
CA ASP A 42 -17.11 7.39 21.37
C ASP A 42 -16.04 8.46 21.16
N ALA A 43 -16.44 9.71 21.12
CA ALA A 43 -15.55 10.84 20.80
C ALA A 43 -14.43 11.07 21.84
N SER A 44 -14.49 10.42 23.01
CA SER A 44 -13.48 10.57 24.07
C SER A 44 -12.55 9.38 24.23
N ALA A 45 -12.84 8.24 23.58
CA ALA A 45 -12.09 7.01 23.74
C ALA A 45 -11.12 6.76 22.58
N ALA A 46 -10.02 6.01 22.83
CA ALA A 46 -9.00 5.59 21.88
C ALA A 46 -8.41 6.74 21.01
N ARG A 47 -8.30 7.92 21.59
CA ARG A 47 -7.88 9.13 20.88
C ARG A 47 -6.39 9.10 20.52
N HIS A 48 -6.06 9.31 19.24
CA HIS A 48 -4.71 9.55 18.77
C HIS A 48 -4.74 10.37 17.48
N ALA A 49 -3.63 11.03 17.13
CA ALA A 49 -3.53 11.79 15.90
C ALA A 49 -3.59 10.87 14.68
N ILE A 50 -4.31 11.29 13.65
CA ILE A 50 -4.23 10.71 12.30
C ILE A 50 -3.15 11.49 11.54
N SER A 51 -2.11 10.79 11.07
CA SER A 51 -1.11 11.42 10.22
C SER A 51 -1.73 11.83 8.88
N PRO A 52 -1.57 13.07 8.42
CA PRO A 52 -2.01 13.45 7.09
C PRO A 52 -1.27 12.67 5.99
N ASP A 53 -0.06 12.18 6.27
CA ASP A 53 0.79 11.49 5.30
C ASP A 53 0.30 10.07 4.94
N ILE A 54 -0.78 9.57 5.55
CA ILE A 54 -1.39 8.28 5.15
C ILE A 54 -2.21 8.38 3.84
N TYR A 55 -2.44 9.58 3.32
CA TYR A 55 -3.19 9.83 2.09
C TYR A 55 -2.26 10.15 0.91
N GLY A 56 -1.03 9.64 0.92
CA GLY A 56 -0.01 9.90 -0.10
C GLY A 56 -0.16 9.07 -1.37
N MET A 57 0.58 9.49 -2.40
CA MET A 57 0.64 8.81 -3.71
C MET A 57 2.04 8.88 -4.29
N ASN A 58 2.36 7.94 -5.21
CA ASN A 58 3.63 7.91 -5.92
C ASN A 58 3.63 8.86 -7.15
N GLY A 59 2.56 8.94 -7.95
CA GLY A 59 2.55 9.65 -9.22
C GLY A 59 1.22 10.33 -9.56
N ALA A 60 0.54 10.96 -8.58
CA ALA A 60 -0.77 11.57 -8.79
C ALA A 60 -0.78 12.64 -9.89
N GLU A 61 -1.82 12.60 -10.74
CA GLU A 61 -2.08 13.64 -11.73
C GLU A 61 -2.16 15.03 -11.05
N ALA A 62 -1.60 16.06 -11.70
CA ALA A 62 -1.31 17.34 -11.05
C ALA A 62 -2.55 18.07 -10.52
N ALA A 63 -3.66 18.08 -11.30
CA ALA A 63 -4.90 18.74 -10.90
C ALA A 63 -5.58 17.97 -9.76
N PHE A 64 -5.59 16.65 -9.80
CA PHE A 64 -6.13 15.81 -8.74
C PHE A 64 -5.33 15.95 -7.43
N ALA A 65 -4.01 15.94 -7.52
CA ALA A 65 -3.15 16.17 -6.35
C ALA A 65 -3.41 17.54 -5.68
N ALA A 66 -3.65 18.58 -6.50
CA ALA A 66 -4.01 19.90 -5.99
C ALA A 66 -5.43 19.92 -5.38
N GLU A 67 -6.40 19.27 -6.04
CA GLU A 67 -7.80 19.16 -5.60
C GLU A 67 -7.93 18.56 -4.20
N ILE A 68 -7.24 17.44 -3.95
CA ILE A 68 -7.30 16.75 -2.65
C ILE A 68 -6.30 17.29 -1.63
N GLY A 69 -5.47 18.29 -2.00
CA GLY A 69 -4.37 18.77 -1.17
C GLY A 69 -3.46 17.61 -0.77
N LEU A 70 -2.87 16.91 -1.77
CA LEU A 70 -2.03 15.72 -1.58
C LEU A 70 -0.96 15.99 -0.52
N PRO A 71 -0.93 15.26 0.60
CA PRO A 71 -0.05 15.62 1.72
C PRO A 71 1.40 15.18 1.51
N VAL A 72 1.60 14.04 0.86
CA VAL A 72 2.93 13.47 0.59
C VAL A 72 2.95 12.76 -0.76
N ALA A 73 4.06 12.94 -1.49
CA ALA A 73 4.34 12.23 -2.74
C ALA A 73 5.68 11.50 -2.61
N ARG A 74 5.79 10.32 -3.21
CA ARG A 74 7.03 9.54 -3.29
C ARG A 74 7.58 9.55 -4.71
N TRP A 75 8.87 9.76 -4.82
CA TRP A 75 9.68 9.52 -6.01
C TRP A 75 10.51 8.26 -5.76
N GLY A 76 10.10 7.14 -6.37
CA GLY A 76 10.62 5.81 -6.08
C GLY A 76 10.34 4.81 -7.21
N GLY A 77 10.33 3.53 -6.86
CA GLY A 77 10.19 2.41 -7.78
C GLY A 77 11.53 1.95 -8.35
N ASN A 78 11.55 0.84 -9.12
CA ASN A 78 12.75 0.17 -9.58
C ASN A 78 13.72 1.08 -10.35
N ALA A 79 13.22 2.01 -11.14
CA ALA A 79 14.07 2.95 -11.91
C ALA A 79 14.92 3.85 -11.00
N SER A 80 14.44 4.17 -9.78
CA SER A 80 15.17 5.03 -8.83
C SER A 80 16.42 4.36 -8.24
N THR A 81 16.46 3.03 -8.15
CA THR A 81 17.62 2.25 -7.70
C THR A 81 18.88 2.56 -8.48
N ARG A 82 18.75 2.93 -9.75
CA ARG A 82 19.89 3.22 -10.62
C ARG A 82 19.87 4.62 -11.22
N TYR A 83 19.12 5.56 -10.57
CA TYR A 83 19.07 6.94 -11.03
C TYR A 83 20.37 7.68 -10.78
N ASN A 84 20.91 8.28 -11.84
CA ASN A 84 22.09 9.11 -11.80
C ASN A 84 21.71 10.59 -11.89
N PHE A 85 21.67 11.27 -10.75
CA PHE A 85 21.30 12.69 -10.67
C PHE A 85 22.25 13.64 -11.42
N LYS A 86 23.47 13.18 -11.75
CA LYS A 86 24.48 14.00 -12.44
C LYS A 86 24.19 14.18 -13.93
N ASN A 87 23.48 13.24 -14.52
CA ASN A 87 23.13 13.26 -15.94
C ASN A 87 21.66 12.91 -16.20
N HIS A 88 20.86 12.74 -15.13
CA HIS A 88 19.43 12.40 -15.16
C HIS A 88 19.10 11.10 -15.90
N THR A 89 20.04 10.16 -15.97
CA THR A 89 19.81 8.86 -16.56
C THR A 89 19.40 7.86 -15.49
N TYR A 90 18.40 7.04 -15.78
CA TYR A 90 18.01 5.89 -14.97
C TYR A 90 18.06 4.61 -15.82
N ASN A 91 18.04 3.46 -15.17
CA ASN A 91 17.89 2.19 -15.87
C ASN A 91 16.55 1.56 -15.47
N THR A 92 15.82 1.06 -16.46
CA THR A 92 14.48 0.50 -16.31
C THR A 92 14.44 -0.84 -15.56
N GLY A 93 15.61 -1.48 -15.37
CA GLY A 93 15.68 -2.81 -14.76
C GLY A 93 14.84 -3.84 -15.55
N SER A 94 14.30 -4.81 -14.85
CA SER A 94 13.45 -5.85 -15.45
C SER A 94 12.07 -5.34 -15.92
N ASP A 95 11.70 -4.12 -15.54
CA ASP A 95 10.40 -3.54 -15.89
C ASP A 95 10.31 -3.25 -17.39
N TRP A 96 11.46 -2.89 -18.01
CA TRP A 96 11.53 -2.67 -19.46
C TRP A 96 12.95 -2.91 -20.02
N TYR A 97 13.29 -4.11 -20.36
CA TYR A 97 14.48 -4.55 -21.11
C TYR A 97 15.84 -4.03 -20.60
N PHE A 98 15.94 -3.60 -19.32
CA PHE A 98 17.18 -3.13 -18.68
C PHE A 98 17.86 -1.94 -19.39
N GLU A 99 17.07 -1.03 -19.93
CA GLU A 99 17.52 0.09 -20.74
C GLU A 99 17.90 1.31 -19.91
N ASN A 100 18.93 2.03 -20.34
CA ASN A 100 19.26 3.35 -19.85
C ASN A 100 18.42 4.41 -20.56
N ILE A 101 17.63 5.15 -19.81
CA ILE A 101 16.75 6.21 -20.30
C ILE A 101 17.15 7.54 -19.66
N VAL A 102 17.28 8.60 -20.47
CA VAL A 102 17.42 9.97 -19.95
C VAL A 102 16.05 10.46 -19.50
N ALA A 103 15.95 10.86 -18.23
CA ALA A 103 14.73 11.48 -17.73
C ALA A 103 14.44 12.79 -18.48
N GLY A 104 13.21 12.94 -18.96
CA GLY A 104 12.76 14.22 -19.48
C GLY A 104 12.80 15.32 -18.41
N PRO A 105 12.79 16.59 -18.80
CA PRO A 105 12.95 17.69 -17.86
C PRO A 105 11.90 17.73 -16.75
N ASP A 106 10.72 17.18 -16.99
CA ASP A 106 9.64 17.09 -16.01
C ASP A 106 9.72 15.84 -15.12
N ASN A 107 10.67 14.93 -15.39
CA ASN A 107 10.81 13.64 -14.69
C ASN A 107 12.14 13.54 -13.91
N THR A 108 12.84 14.64 -13.69
CA THR A 108 14.02 14.66 -12.83
C THR A 108 13.63 14.76 -11.37
N VAL A 109 14.52 14.37 -10.47
CA VAL A 109 14.28 14.50 -9.02
C VAL A 109 14.06 15.96 -8.62
N GLU A 110 14.74 16.90 -9.27
CA GLU A 110 14.59 18.33 -9.03
C GLU A 110 13.22 18.85 -9.46
N SER A 111 12.71 18.42 -10.62
CA SER A 111 11.37 18.77 -11.09
C SER A 111 10.29 18.20 -10.16
N PHE A 112 10.47 16.95 -9.69
CA PHE A 112 9.60 16.34 -8.69
C PHE A 112 9.56 17.15 -7.39
N VAL A 113 10.72 17.51 -6.85
CA VAL A 113 10.81 18.31 -5.62
C VAL A 113 10.18 19.70 -5.82
N THR A 114 10.49 20.38 -6.93
CA THR A 114 9.95 21.70 -7.27
C THR A 114 8.42 21.65 -7.34
N THR A 115 7.88 20.72 -8.10
CA THR A 115 6.43 20.55 -8.31
C THR A 115 5.70 20.32 -6.99
N ASN A 116 6.21 19.43 -6.14
CA ASN A 116 5.56 19.09 -4.88
C ASN A 116 5.70 20.21 -3.84
N ARG A 117 6.84 20.89 -3.76
CA ARG A 117 6.99 22.10 -2.90
C ARG A 117 6.01 23.20 -3.27
N ASN A 118 5.85 23.48 -4.56
CA ASN A 118 4.96 24.54 -5.03
C ASN A 118 3.50 24.32 -4.65
N ARG A 119 3.08 23.06 -4.44
CA ARG A 119 1.72 22.74 -3.98
C ARG A 119 1.63 22.42 -2.49
N GLY A 120 2.72 22.51 -1.74
CA GLY A 120 2.76 22.22 -0.30
C GLY A 120 2.73 20.73 0.03
N THR A 121 2.99 19.86 -0.94
CA THR A 121 3.10 18.41 -0.77
C THR A 121 4.49 18.05 -0.25
N ARG A 122 4.56 17.22 0.79
CA ARG A 122 5.83 16.68 1.31
C ARG A 122 6.40 15.65 0.33
N GLN A 123 7.71 15.44 0.35
CA GLN A 123 8.40 14.52 -0.56
C GLN A 123 9.06 13.38 0.19
N VAL A 124 8.94 12.18 -0.35
CA VAL A 124 9.82 11.03 -0.08
C VAL A 124 10.66 10.84 -1.33
N VAL A 125 11.98 10.91 -1.20
CA VAL A 125 12.91 10.80 -2.33
C VAL A 125 13.82 9.59 -2.11
N THR A 126 13.72 8.60 -2.99
CA THR A 126 14.58 7.42 -3.00
C THR A 126 15.99 7.79 -3.44
N VAL A 127 16.99 7.28 -2.73
CA VAL A 127 18.41 7.41 -3.09
C VAL A 127 18.98 6.05 -3.46
N PRO A 128 19.83 5.95 -4.51
CA PRO A 128 20.44 4.69 -4.94
C PRO A 128 21.31 4.07 -3.86
N MET A 129 21.18 2.74 -3.65
CA MET A 129 21.95 2.00 -2.66
C MET A 129 22.52 0.68 -3.21
N SER A 130 22.10 0.21 -4.39
CA SER A 130 22.50 -1.07 -4.97
C SER A 130 24.01 -1.21 -5.21
N GLY A 131 24.72 -0.09 -5.36
CA GLY A 131 26.14 -0.04 -5.69
C GLY A 131 26.40 0.32 -7.17
N TRP A 132 25.35 0.57 -7.93
CA TRP A 132 25.40 0.91 -9.35
C TRP A 132 24.41 2.00 -9.70
N VAL A 133 24.80 2.94 -10.57
CA VAL A 133 23.88 3.91 -11.19
C VAL A 133 24.10 3.93 -12.70
N ALA A 134 23.08 4.31 -13.45
CA ALA A 134 23.18 4.41 -14.90
C ALA A 134 24.28 5.36 -15.32
N LYS A 135 25.12 4.96 -16.28
CA LYS A 135 26.29 5.77 -16.68
C LYS A 135 25.88 6.94 -17.58
N ASP A 136 25.14 6.66 -18.63
CA ASP A 136 24.63 7.59 -19.63
C ASP A 136 23.61 6.89 -20.55
N SER A 137 22.95 7.67 -21.39
CA SER A 137 22.19 7.19 -22.52
C SER A 137 22.30 8.18 -23.68
N PRO A 138 22.27 7.70 -24.94
CA PRO A 138 22.24 8.61 -26.08
C PRO A 138 20.96 9.43 -26.20
N GLY A 139 19.95 9.19 -25.35
CA GLY A 139 18.66 9.89 -25.36
C GLY A 139 17.71 9.48 -26.49
N ALA A 140 18.14 8.57 -27.39
CA ALA A 140 17.38 7.98 -28.47
C ALA A 140 17.92 6.58 -28.77
N HIS A 141 17.14 5.77 -29.48
CA HIS A 141 17.58 4.44 -29.91
C HIS A 141 18.83 4.49 -30.80
N PRO A 142 19.78 3.52 -30.69
CA PRO A 142 19.77 2.39 -29.73
C PRO A 142 20.15 2.81 -28.31
N PHE A 143 19.44 2.32 -27.32
CA PHE A 143 19.79 2.51 -25.91
C PHE A 143 20.93 1.57 -25.47
N ALA A 144 21.66 1.96 -24.40
CA ALA A 144 22.48 1.02 -23.65
C ALA A 144 21.54 0.13 -22.81
N CYS A 145 21.72 -1.21 -22.91
CA CYS A 145 20.88 -2.16 -22.17
C CYS A 145 21.69 -3.34 -21.61
N GLY A 146 21.18 -3.93 -20.53
CA GLY A 146 21.89 -4.98 -19.78
C GLY A 146 22.03 -6.30 -20.55
N PHE A 147 21.11 -6.61 -21.47
CA PHE A 147 21.13 -7.84 -22.27
C PHE A 147 21.04 -7.55 -23.76
N PRO A 148 22.09 -6.94 -24.36
CA PRO A 148 22.09 -6.58 -25.77
C PRO A 148 22.08 -7.81 -26.67
N ALA A 149 21.35 -7.76 -27.81
CA ALA A 149 21.25 -8.81 -28.81
C ALA A 149 22.63 -9.20 -29.39
N THR A 150 23.59 -8.27 -29.43
CA THR A 150 24.97 -8.52 -29.86
C THR A 150 25.72 -9.53 -28.98
N ARG A 151 25.36 -9.62 -27.69
CA ARG A 151 25.92 -10.62 -26.74
C ARG A 151 24.94 -11.75 -26.48
N PHE A 152 23.66 -11.48 -26.49
CA PHE A 152 22.58 -12.42 -26.18
C PHE A 152 21.60 -12.49 -27.35
N PRO A 153 21.98 -13.15 -28.49
CA PRO A 153 21.18 -13.12 -29.71
C PRO A 153 19.88 -13.93 -29.61
N ALA A 154 19.79 -14.84 -28.65
CA ALA A 154 18.60 -15.65 -28.40
C ALA A 154 17.99 -15.28 -27.04
N GLN A 155 16.83 -14.63 -27.06
CA GLN A 155 16.06 -14.23 -25.90
C GLN A 155 14.57 -14.41 -26.16
N ASP A 156 13.78 -14.51 -25.09
CA ASP A 156 12.32 -14.71 -25.18
C ASP A 156 11.58 -13.47 -25.70
N GLY A 157 12.19 -12.29 -25.58
CA GLY A 157 11.63 -11.05 -26.07
C GLY A 157 12.67 -9.95 -26.22
N PHE A 158 12.42 -9.09 -27.20
CA PHE A 158 13.18 -7.88 -27.46
C PHE A 158 12.26 -6.68 -27.45
N ASP A 159 12.78 -5.52 -27.11
CA ASP A 159 12.01 -4.29 -27.16
C ASP A 159 11.54 -4.00 -28.59
N GLN A 160 10.26 -3.64 -28.72
CA GLN A 160 9.66 -3.33 -30.01
C GLN A 160 10.21 -2.05 -30.65
N TRP A 161 10.81 -1.17 -29.87
CA TRP A 161 11.40 0.10 -30.33
C TRP A 161 12.93 0.03 -30.41
N ASP A 162 13.57 -0.92 -29.71
CA ASP A 162 15.01 -1.18 -29.78
C ASP A 162 15.32 -2.68 -29.80
N ALA A 163 15.35 -3.25 -31.00
CA ALA A 163 15.60 -4.67 -31.20
C ALA A 163 16.98 -5.16 -30.70
N ASN A 164 17.88 -4.26 -30.29
CA ASN A 164 19.13 -4.63 -29.63
C ASN A 164 18.94 -4.95 -28.15
N CYS A 165 17.85 -4.50 -27.52
CA CYS A 165 17.61 -4.68 -26.08
C CYS A 165 16.65 -5.83 -25.83
N GLY A 166 17.14 -6.87 -25.13
CA GLY A 166 16.36 -8.04 -24.81
C GLY A 166 15.97 -8.13 -23.33
N ASN A 167 15.00 -9.01 -23.02
CA ASN A 167 14.47 -9.19 -21.67
C ASN A 167 15.36 -10.02 -20.74
N GLY A 168 16.54 -10.48 -21.21
CA GLY A 168 17.48 -11.27 -20.43
C GLY A 168 16.98 -12.65 -20.01
N LYS A 169 16.07 -13.25 -20.80
CA LYS A 169 15.53 -14.60 -20.58
C LYS A 169 15.63 -15.45 -21.85
N LEU A 170 15.79 -16.75 -21.66
CA LEU A 170 15.69 -17.76 -22.71
C LEU A 170 14.92 -18.97 -22.19
N ASN A 171 13.79 -19.31 -22.83
CA ASN A 171 12.87 -20.36 -22.38
C ASN A 171 12.41 -20.16 -20.93
N GLY A 172 12.12 -18.93 -20.54
CA GLY A 172 11.71 -18.55 -19.19
C GLY A 172 12.82 -18.50 -18.14
N THR A 173 14.06 -18.93 -18.50
CA THR A 173 15.20 -18.94 -17.58
C THR A 173 16.01 -17.65 -17.73
N ASN A 174 16.40 -17.04 -16.60
CA ASN A 174 17.24 -15.85 -16.61
C ASN A 174 18.62 -16.13 -17.21
N LEU A 175 19.05 -15.28 -18.14
CA LEU A 175 20.40 -15.30 -18.68
C LEU A 175 21.37 -14.71 -17.65
N THR A 176 22.61 -15.22 -17.68
CA THR A 176 23.74 -14.78 -16.85
C THR A 176 24.84 -14.21 -17.73
N GLY A 177 25.84 -13.52 -17.12
CA GLY A 177 26.98 -12.97 -17.84
C GLY A 177 26.71 -11.59 -18.47
N ALA A 178 25.71 -10.85 -17.98
CA ALA A 178 25.63 -9.42 -18.22
C ALA A 178 26.87 -8.71 -17.67
N VAL A 179 27.28 -7.62 -18.32
CA VAL A 179 28.45 -6.85 -17.89
C VAL A 179 27.96 -5.53 -17.32
N PRO A 180 28.03 -5.32 -15.99
CA PRO A 180 27.46 -4.13 -15.34
C PRO A 180 27.90 -2.80 -15.95
N THR A 181 29.17 -2.71 -16.39
CA THR A 181 29.73 -1.50 -17.00
C THR A 181 29.20 -1.18 -18.40
N ASP A 182 28.41 -2.06 -19.01
CA ASP A 182 27.74 -1.74 -20.28
C ASP A 182 26.69 -0.62 -20.07
N THR A 183 25.99 -0.64 -18.93
CA THR A 183 24.92 0.27 -18.61
C THR A 183 25.20 1.17 -17.41
N SER A 184 26.13 0.82 -16.54
CA SER A 184 26.26 1.46 -15.23
C SER A 184 27.70 1.77 -14.84
N ILE A 185 27.84 2.66 -13.87
CA ILE A 185 29.08 2.94 -13.16
C ILE A 185 28.95 2.48 -11.70
N PRO A 186 30.03 1.96 -11.09
CA PRO A 186 30.01 1.60 -9.67
C PRO A 186 29.99 2.85 -8.81
N VAL A 187 29.19 2.81 -7.76
CA VAL A 187 29.10 3.87 -6.75
C VAL A 187 29.02 3.27 -5.34
N ASP A 188 29.36 4.05 -4.34
CA ASP A 188 29.17 3.72 -2.94
C ASP A 188 28.17 4.69 -2.27
N ALA A 189 28.02 4.61 -0.96
CA ALA A 189 27.11 5.46 -0.19
C ALA A 189 27.41 6.97 -0.31
N SER A 190 28.64 7.36 -0.72
CA SER A 190 28.97 8.76 -0.93
C SER A 190 28.16 9.40 -2.07
N PHE A 191 27.80 8.60 -3.09
CA PHE A 191 26.96 9.06 -4.19
C PHE A 191 25.57 9.50 -3.71
N ALA A 192 24.95 8.74 -2.79
CA ALA A 192 23.69 9.14 -2.16
C ALA A 192 23.88 10.44 -1.34
N GLY A 193 24.99 10.57 -0.61
CA GLY A 193 25.35 11.82 0.09
C GLY A 193 25.54 13.00 -0.85
N GLU A 194 26.14 12.81 -2.02
CA GLU A 194 26.29 13.85 -3.05
C GLU A 194 24.91 14.25 -3.63
N MET A 195 24.02 13.30 -3.89
CA MET A 195 22.66 13.57 -4.35
C MET A 195 21.89 14.40 -3.32
N VAL A 196 21.96 14.03 -2.05
CA VAL A 196 21.35 14.80 -0.96
C VAL A 196 21.95 16.20 -0.86
N SER A 197 23.28 16.34 -0.92
CA SER A 197 23.96 17.65 -0.90
C SER A 197 23.56 18.53 -2.09
N HIS A 198 23.39 17.93 -3.26
CA HIS A 198 22.88 18.61 -4.45
C HIS A 198 21.47 19.15 -4.22
N LEU A 199 20.54 18.34 -3.72
CA LEU A 199 19.17 18.78 -3.41
C LEU A 199 19.14 19.84 -2.30
N VAL A 200 19.99 19.71 -1.27
CA VAL A 200 20.15 20.72 -0.22
C VAL A 200 20.67 22.05 -0.79
N SER A 201 21.59 22.01 -1.75
CA SER A 201 22.11 23.22 -2.38
C SER A 201 21.04 23.99 -3.16
N GLN A 202 20.08 23.29 -3.76
CA GLN A 202 19.00 23.88 -4.55
C GLN A 202 17.78 24.29 -3.70
N PHE A 203 17.41 23.45 -2.74
CA PHE A 203 16.13 23.57 -2.02
C PHE A 203 16.28 23.91 -0.54
N GLY A 204 17.51 23.91 -0.02
CA GLY A 204 17.79 24.03 1.40
C GLY A 204 17.65 22.69 2.14
N PRO A 205 18.08 22.63 3.41
CA PRO A 205 17.90 21.42 4.23
C PRO A 205 16.43 21.20 4.60
N ALA A 206 16.10 19.97 4.99
CA ALA A 206 14.75 19.57 5.41
C ALA A 206 14.13 20.52 6.46
N ALA A 207 14.93 20.94 7.44
CA ALA A 207 14.50 21.91 8.48
C ALA A 207 14.12 23.30 7.93
N ARG A 208 14.45 23.60 6.68
CA ARG A 208 14.14 24.88 6.01
C ARG A 208 13.27 24.70 4.76
N GLY A 209 12.50 23.58 4.70
CA GLY A 209 11.58 23.30 3.61
C GLY A 209 12.22 22.62 2.39
N GLY A 210 13.43 22.04 2.52
CA GLY A 210 13.99 21.11 1.56
C GLY A 210 13.30 19.75 1.61
N VAL A 211 13.94 18.72 1.05
CA VAL A 211 13.39 17.34 1.01
C VAL A 211 13.31 16.76 2.44
N PRO A 212 12.11 16.47 2.96
CA PRO A 212 11.97 16.08 4.35
C PRO A 212 12.32 14.63 4.64
N ILE A 213 12.23 13.73 3.64
CA ILE A 213 12.41 12.28 3.82
C ILE A 213 13.22 11.73 2.64
N TYR A 214 14.31 11.03 2.94
CA TYR A 214 15.04 10.21 1.97
C TYR A 214 14.83 8.74 2.27
N GLU A 215 14.60 7.96 1.22
CA GLU A 215 14.32 6.54 1.25
C GLU A 215 15.53 5.73 0.80
N LEU A 216 15.82 4.64 1.53
CA LEU A 216 16.96 3.76 1.30
C LEU A 216 16.63 2.74 0.21
N ASP A 217 16.79 3.16 -1.06
CA ASP A 217 16.52 2.36 -2.26
C ASP A 217 15.05 1.95 -2.42
N ASN A 218 14.79 1.02 -3.35
CA ASN A 218 13.49 0.41 -3.63
C ASN A 218 13.65 -1.10 -3.67
N GLU A 219 12.90 -1.81 -2.82
CA GLU A 219 12.79 -3.28 -2.79
C GLU A 219 14.15 -4.01 -2.89
N PRO A 220 15.11 -3.71 -2.03
CA PRO A 220 16.50 -4.14 -2.21
C PRO A 220 16.69 -5.66 -2.24
N VAL A 221 15.84 -6.43 -1.56
CA VAL A 221 15.91 -7.91 -1.61
C VAL A 221 15.58 -8.46 -3.00
N LEU A 222 14.93 -7.67 -3.87
CA LEU A 222 14.65 -8.04 -5.26
C LEU A 222 15.74 -7.62 -6.26
N TRP A 223 16.86 -7.02 -5.87
CA TRP A 223 17.88 -6.56 -6.85
C TRP A 223 18.36 -7.68 -7.77
N ASN A 224 18.50 -8.91 -7.27
CA ASN A 224 18.90 -10.07 -8.08
C ASN A 224 17.83 -10.52 -9.10
N ALA A 225 16.66 -9.94 -9.06
CA ALA A 225 15.60 -10.12 -10.07
C ALA A 225 15.41 -8.87 -10.92
N THR A 226 15.21 -7.72 -10.26
CA THR A 226 14.87 -6.44 -10.92
C THR A 226 16.10 -5.77 -11.57
N HIS A 227 17.30 -5.97 -11.00
CA HIS A 227 18.56 -5.38 -11.45
C HIS A 227 19.65 -6.43 -11.66
N ARG A 228 19.27 -7.66 -12.06
CA ARG A 228 20.18 -8.81 -12.20
C ARG A 228 21.32 -8.62 -13.20
N ASP A 229 21.21 -7.63 -14.08
CA ASP A 229 22.27 -7.25 -15.01
C ASP A 229 23.48 -6.62 -14.30
N VAL A 230 23.29 -6.02 -13.13
CA VAL A 230 24.33 -5.39 -12.32
C VAL A 230 24.47 -6.01 -10.92
N HIS A 231 23.40 -6.65 -10.41
CA HIS A 231 23.36 -7.27 -9.09
C HIS A 231 22.69 -8.66 -9.18
N PRO A 232 23.41 -9.68 -9.71
CA PRO A 232 22.84 -11.02 -9.92
C PRO A 232 22.70 -11.85 -8.65
N ASP A 233 23.44 -11.52 -7.59
CA ASP A 233 23.46 -12.28 -6.35
C ASP A 233 22.33 -11.86 -5.42
N ALA A 234 21.82 -12.83 -4.64
CA ALA A 234 20.77 -12.57 -3.66
C ALA A 234 21.31 -11.79 -2.46
N VAL A 235 20.56 -10.80 -2.01
CA VAL A 235 20.93 -9.90 -0.91
C VAL A 235 20.89 -10.63 0.43
N SER A 236 21.95 -10.48 1.25
CA SER A 236 22.05 -10.99 2.61
C SER A 236 21.65 -9.95 3.66
N TYR A 237 21.52 -10.40 4.94
CA TYR A 237 21.37 -9.52 6.10
C TYR A 237 22.53 -8.52 6.17
N ASP A 238 23.78 -9.02 6.10
CA ASP A 238 24.99 -8.18 6.21
C ASP A 238 25.08 -7.16 5.08
N GLU A 239 24.79 -7.56 3.85
CA GLU A 239 24.85 -6.65 2.71
C GLU A 239 23.84 -5.50 2.89
N LEU A 240 22.57 -5.82 3.12
CA LEU A 240 21.55 -4.77 3.23
C LEU A 240 21.77 -3.91 4.47
N GLY A 241 22.14 -4.52 5.60
CA GLY A 241 22.46 -3.78 6.81
C GLY A 241 23.65 -2.83 6.65
N GLY A 242 24.72 -3.29 6.00
CA GLY A 242 25.91 -2.49 5.72
C GLY A 242 25.63 -1.33 4.77
N LYS A 243 24.93 -1.61 3.66
CA LYS A 243 24.54 -0.57 2.69
C LYS A 243 23.58 0.45 3.33
N SER A 244 22.57 0.01 4.08
CA SER A 244 21.61 0.88 4.74
C SER A 244 22.26 1.81 5.77
N THR A 245 23.15 1.29 6.61
CA THR A 245 23.83 2.11 7.63
C THR A 245 24.77 3.12 7.00
N ALA A 246 25.54 2.72 5.98
CA ALA A 246 26.44 3.62 5.26
C ALA A 246 25.69 4.73 4.53
N THR A 247 24.61 4.39 3.81
CA THR A 247 23.78 5.36 3.08
C THR A 247 23.05 6.31 4.03
N ALA A 248 22.48 5.79 5.12
CA ALA A 248 21.85 6.63 6.14
C ALA A 248 22.85 7.60 6.79
N ALA A 249 24.09 7.17 7.00
CA ALA A 249 25.15 8.04 7.51
C ALA A 249 25.52 9.15 6.51
N ALA A 250 25.61 8.82 5.21
CA ALA A 250 25.86 9.79 4.15
C ALA A 250 24.72 10.83 4.04
N ILE A 251 23.46 10.39 4.07
CA ILE A 251 22.29 11.28 4.12
C ILE A 251 22.38 12.22 5.33
N LYS A 252 22.61 11.68 6.52
CA LYS A 252 22.68 12.46 7.77
C LYS A 252 23.90 13.36 7.87
N THR A 253 24.92 13.14 7.05
CA THR A 253 26.08 14.04 6.91
C THR A 253 25.70 15.21 6.01
N ALA A 254 25.05 14.96 4.89
CA ALA A 254 24.62 15.98 3.93
C ALA A 254 23.44 16.82 4.45
N ASP A 255 22.43 16.19 5.08
CA ASP A 255 21.32 16.85 5.75
C ASP A 255 20.98 16.20 7.09
N PRO A 256 21.54 16.69 8.21
CA PRO A 256 21.23 16.16 9.54
C PRO A 256 19.76 16.24 9.92
N SER A 257 18.99 17.15 9.30
CA SER A 257 17.59 17.41 9.62
C SER A 257 16.60 16.51 8.86
N ALA A 258 17.02 15.90 7.75
CA ALA A 258 16.18 15.02 6.97
C ALA A 258 15.88 13.71 7.72
N ALA A 259 14.69 13.18 7.52
CA ALA A 259 14.33 11.84 7.97
C ALA A 259 14.88 10.78 7.00
N VAL A 260 15.16 9.59 7.51
CA VAL A 260 15.55 8.41 6.72
C VAL A 260 14.45 7.36 6.86
N LEU A 261 14.02 6.79 5.74
CA LEU A 261 13.03 5.76 5.59
C LEU A 261 13.67 4.50 4.98
N GLY A 262 13.31 3.33 5.44
CA GLY A 262 13.78 2.05 4.92
C GLY A 262 13.31 0.85 5.74
N PRO A 263 13.57 -0.37 5.25
CA PRO A 263 14.35 -0.74 4.06
C PRO A 263 13.63 -0.59 2.72
N SER A 264 12.38 -0.12 2.66
CA SER A 264 11.53 -0.11 1.45
C SER A 264 11.30 -1.53 0.92
N GLY A 265 10.89 -2.41 1.82
CA GLY A 265 10.84 -3.84 1.56
C GLY A 265 9.66 -4.23 0.67
N TRP A 266 9.87 -5.20 -0.26
CA TRP A 266 8.90 -5.55 -1.29
C TRP A 266 7.65 -6.31 -0.81
N GLY A 267 7.65 -6.81 0.43
CA GLY A 267 6.53 -7.54 0.98
C GLY A 267 6.90 -8.66 1.94
N TYR A 268 6.00 -9.63 2.11
CA TYR A 268 6.08 -10.62 3.17
C TYR A 268 7.40 -11.41 3.23
N CYS A 269 7.97 -11.79 2.09
CA CYS A 269 9.21 -12.57 2.13
C CYS A 269 10.37 -11.75 2.72
N GLU A 270 10.52 -10.47 2.35
CA GLU A 270 11.51 -9.59 2.97
C GLU A 270 11.16 -9.28 4.44
N TRP A 271 9.90 -9.39 4.79
CA TRP A 271 9.50 -9.22 6.18
C TRP A 271 10.15 -10.25 7.10
N VAL A 272 10.30 -11.48 6.61
CA VAL A 272 10.75 -12.63 7.40
C VAL A 272 12.15 -13.11 7.06
N ALA A 273 12.67 -12.86 5.84
CA ALA A 273 13.90 -13.44 5.35
C ALA A 273 14.66 -12.49 4.42
N SER A 274 15.98 -12.73 4.23
CA SER A 274 16.78 -12.10 3.19
C SER A 274 16.54 -12.77 1.83
N GLY A 275 17.13 -12.19 0.77
CA GLY A 275 17.16 -12.82 -0.55
C GLY A 275 17.85 -14.18 -0.56
N LEU A 276 18.91 -14.37 0.26
CA LEU A 276 19.60 -15.65 0.40
C LEU A 276 18.72 -16.75 1.01
N ASP A 277 17.88 -16.40 1.97
CA ASP A 277 16.97 -17.33 2.64
C ASP A 277 15.63 -17.50 1.89
N GLY A 278 15.32 -16.60 0.96
CA GLY A 278 14.11 -16.65 0.14
C GLY A 278 12.86 -16.13 0.84
N CYS A 279 11.92 -17.00 1.26
CA CYS A 279 10.65 -16.58 1.87
C CYS A 279 10.40 -17.22 3.25
N ALA A 280 11.44 -17.73 3.88
CA ALA A 280 11.40 -18.26 5.26
C ALA A 280 12.79 -18.14 5.89
N PRO A 281 12.89 -17.90 7.21
CA PRO A 281 14.18 -17.83 7.87
C PRO A 281 15.02 -19.10 7.63
N GLY A 282 16.24 -18.94 7.15
CA GLY A 282 17.17 -20.00 6.78
C GLY A 282 18.53 -19.85 7.44
N ALA A 283 19.60 -20.14 6.67
CA ALA A 283 20.98 -20.10 7.16
C ALA A 283 21.45 -18.67 7.48
N ASP A 284 21.04 -17.69 6.68
CA ASP A 284 21.39 -16.29 6.90
C ASP A 284 20.73 -15.77 8.19
N ALA A 285 19.44 -16.01 8.38
CA ALA A 285 18.75 -15.69 9.64
C ALA A 285 19.40 -16.38 10.86
N ALA A 286 19.77 -17.67 10.73
CA ALA A 286 20.43 -18.43 11.80
C ALA A 286 21.78 -17.80 12.20
N ALA A 287 22.57 -17.32 11.23
CA ALA A 287 23.83 -16.61 11.48
C ALA A 287 23.61 -15.27 12.22
N HIS A 288 22.41 -14.70 12.12
CA HIS A 288 22.02 -13.43 12.72
C HIS A 288 21.08 -13.60 13.96
N GLY A 289 21.23 -14.71 14.68
CA GLY A 289 20.54 -14.98 15.95
C GLY A 289 19.10 -15.46 15.79
N GLY A 290 18.70 -15.90 14.59
CA GLY A 290 17.39 -16.47 14.30
C GLY A 290 16.25 -15.43 14.28
N LEU A 291 16.57 -14.14 14.23
CA LEU A 291 15.58 -13.07 14.06
C LEU A 291 15.05 -13.05 12.63
N ASN A 292 13.78 -12.74 12.46
CA ASN A 292 13.24 -12.36 11.16
C ASN A 292 14.00 -11.15 10.61
N PHE A 293 14.11 -11.05 9.29
CA PHE A 293 14.87 -9.97 8.65
C PHE A 293 14.49 -8.57 9.13
N SER A 294 13.19 -8.24 9.18
CA SER A 294 12.71 -6.94 9.68
C SER A 294 13.07 -6.66 11.14
N GLN A 295 13.02 -7.67 12.01
CA GLN A 295 13.39 -7.54 13.41
C GLN A 295 14.90 -7.28 13.56
N TRP A 296 15.70 -8.04 12.82
CA TRP A 296 17.15 -7.85 12.78
C TRP A 296 17.52 -6.49 12.18
N TYR A 297 16.88 -6.10 11.08
CA TYR A 297 17.12 -4.80 10.45
C TYR A 297 16.89 -3.62 11.40
N LEU A 298 15.77 -3.62 12.11
CA LEU A 298 15.49 -2.62 13.14
C LEU A 298 16.54 -2.61 14.25
N LYS A 299 16.94 -3.80 14.73
CA LYS A 299 17.98 -3.95 15.73
C LYS A 299 19.32 -3.44 15.21
N ASN A 300 19.73 -3.81 14.01
CA ASN A 300 20.99 -3.37 13.36
C ASN A 300 21.05 -1.85 13.25
N MET A 301 19.99 -1.21 12.75
CA MET A 301 19.90 0.25 12.66
C MET A 301 19.91 0.94 14.03
N LYS A 302 19.34 0.31 15.06
CA LYS A 302 19.41 0.78 16.45
C LYS A 302 20.83 0.67 17.01
N ASP A 303 21.48 -0.46 16.81
CA ASP A 303 22.85 -0.68 17.31
C ASP A 303 23.83 0.29 16.62
N PHE A 304 23.68 0.51 15.32
CA PHE A 304 24.43 1.54 14.60
C PHE A 304 24.19 2.94 15.19
N SER A 305 22.96 3.29 15.49
CA SER A 305 22.62 4.57 16.13
C SER A 305 23.27 4.72 17.50
N ASN A 306 23.27 3.67 18.31
CA ASN A 306 23.91 3.65 19.63
C ASN A 306 25.44 3.86 19.51
N ALA A 307 26.08 3.18 18.56
CA ALA A 307 27.52 3.33 18.29
C ALA A 307 27.90 4.75 17.81
N HIS A 308 26.93 5.52 17.31
CA HIS A 308 27.10 6.90 16.84
C HIS A 308 26.46 7.93 17.77
N GLY A 309 26.56 7.75 19.06
CA GLY A 309 26.12 8.71 20.08
C GLY A 309 24.61 8.85 20.21
N GLY A 310 23.85 7.87 19.77
CA GLY A 310 22.39 7.90 19.85
C GLY A 310 21.70 8.72 18.73
N LYS A 311 22.46 9.18 17.74
CA LYS A 311 21.89 9.86 16.55
C LYS A 311 21.00 8.90 15.78
N ARG A 312 19.77 9.33 15.46
CA ARG A 312 18.81 8.47 14.76
C ARG A 312 19.13 8.39 13.26
N PHE A 313 19.36 7.18 12.76
CA PHE A 313 19.67 6.88 11.35
C PHE A 313 18.51 6.19 10.63
N LEU A 314 17.44 5.76 11.32
CA LEU A 314 16.20 5.30 10.72
C LEU A 314 15.03 5.99 11.43
N ASN A 315 14.25 6.77 10.70
CA ASN A 315 13.11 7.52 11.20
C ASN A 315 11.78 6.81 10.88
N TYR A 316 11.71 6.10 9.76
CA TYR A 316 10.56 5.32 9.34
C TYR A 316 11.01 3.90 8.98
N PHE A 317 10.33 2.90 9.53
CA PHE A 317 10.42 1.52 9.08
C PHE A 317 9.33 1.29 8.05
N ASP A 318 9.72 0.86 6.86
CA ASP A 318 8.85 0.81 5.68
C ASP A 318 8.82 -0.57 5.06
N GLN A 319 7.60 -0.99 4.66
CA GLN A 319 7.36 -2.24 3.94
C GLN A 319 6.22 -2.03 2.95
N HIS A 320 6.36 -2.54 1.73
CA HIS A 320 5.30 -2.55 0.74
C HIS A 320 4.26 -3.64 1.03
N TYR A 321 3.01 -3.41 0.62
CA TYR A 321 1.96 -4.39 0.79
C TYR A 321 1.03 -4.45 -0.43
N TYR A 322 1.03 -5.59 -1.11
CA TYR A 322 0.16 -5.88 -2.24
C TYR A 322 -0.63 -7.17 -1.96
N PRO A 323 -1.92 -7.09 -1.63
CA PRO A 323 -2.74 -8.28 -1.44
C PRO A 323 -2.87 -9.06 -2.75
N GLN A 324 -2.87 -10.38 -2.66
CA GLN A 324 -2.85 -11.28 -3.82
C GLN A 324 -4.28 -11.61 -4.29
N ILE A 325 -4.97 -10.62 -4.87
CA ILE A 325 -6.39 -10.75 -5.24
C ILE A 325 -6.55 -11.14 -6.73
N GLY A 326 -5.50 -10.93 -7.53
CA GLY A 326 -5.62 -10.95 -8.98
C GLY A 326 -6.30 -9.69 -9.53
N GLY A 327 -6.18 -9.44 -10.85
CA GLY A 327 -6.70 -8.22 -11.50
C GLY A 327 -8.20 -8.23 -11.81
N GLY A 328 -8.95 -9.27 -11.40
CA GLY A 328 -10.35 -9.46 -11.76
C GLY A 328 -11.33 -8.58 -10.96
N THR A 329 -12.50 -8.37 -11.56
CA THR A 329 -13.69 -7.76 -10.93
C THR A 329 -14.88 -8.73 -10.87
N ASP A 330 -14.60 -10.03 -10.99
CA ASP A 330 -15.60 -11.06 -10.76
C ASP A 330 -16.05 -11.09 -9.28
N PRO A 331 -17.19 -11.72 -8.95
CA PRO A 331 -17.74 -11.70 -7.60
C PRO A 331 -16.78 -12.22 -6.51
N ASP A 332 -15.96 -13.23 -6.80
CA ASP A 332 -15.04 -13.83 -5.84
C ASP A 332 -13.84 -12.89 -5.58
N ALA A 333 -13.26 -12.33 -6.63
CA ALA A 333 -12.19 -11.32 -6.53
C ALA A 333 -12.69 -10.08 -5.78
N ASN A 334 -13.89 -9.60 -6.08
CA ASN A 334 -14.51 -8.46 -5.39
C ASN A 334 -14.74 -8.75 -3.90
N ALA A 335 -15.25 -9.93 -3.57
CA ALA A 335 -15.46 -10.33 -2.18
C ALA A 335 -14.14 -10.47 -1.42
N LEU A 336 -13.10 -11.06 -2.06
CA LEU A 336 -11.77 -11.19 -1.48
C LEU A 336 -11.13 -9.81 -1.26
N ARG A 337 -11.25 -8.90 -2.22
CA ARG A 337 -10.70 -7.54 -2.11
C ARG A 337 -11.25 -6.82 -0.89
N LEU A 338 -12.56 -6.84 -0.69
CA LEU A 338 -13.20 -6.18 0.46
C LEU A 338 -12.82 -6.79 1.81
N ARG A 339 -12.64 -8.12 1.90
CA ARG A 339 -12.31 -8.75 3.18
C ARG A 339 -10.81 -8.80 3.48
N SER A 340 -9.94 -8.76 2.47
CA SER A 340 -8.48 -8.83 2.64
C SER A 340 -7.88 -7.59 3.32
N THR A 341 -8.60 -6.46 3.37
CA THR A 341 -8.21 -5.28 4.18
C THR A 341 -8.00 -5.62 5.65
N ARG A 342 -8.63 -6.71 6.13
CA ARG A 342 -8.49 -7.24 7.50
C ARG A 342 -7.08 -7.73 7.80
N SER A 343 -6.28 -8.10 6.80
CA SER A 343 -4.86 -8.47 6.96
C SER A 343 -4.03 -7.37 7.61
N LEU A 344 -4.45 -6.12 7.49
CA LEU A 344 -3.74 -4.98 8.05
C LEU A 344 -3.83 -4.92 9.59
N TRP A 345 -4.90 -5.49 10.21
CA TRP A 345 -5.20 -5.22 11.61
C TRP A 345 -5.90 -6.32 12.40
N ASP A 346 -6.66 -7.22 11.74
CA ASP A 346 -7.63 -8.09 12.43
C ASP A 346 -6.96 -9.37 12.97
N PRO A 347 -6.97 -9.59 14.30
CA PRO A 347 -6.38 -10.78 14.90
C PRO A 347 -7.15 -12.08 14.61
N THR A 348 -8.29 -12.00 13.92
CA THR A 348 -9.12 -13.17 13.57
C THR A 348 -9.09 -13.51 12.08
N TYR A 349 -8.49 -12.65 11.25
CA TYR A 349 -8.41 -12.86 9.81
C TYR A 349 -7.07 -13.50 9.42
N VAL A 350 -7.15 -14.67 8.82
CA VAL A 350 -6.00 -15.35 8.21
C VAL A 350 -5.95 -14.97 6.73
N GLU A 351 -4.77 -14.57 6.26
CA GLU A 351 -4.54 -14.23 4.86
C GLU A 351 -4.85 -15.42 3.95
N GLU A 352 -5.57 -15.17 2.85
CA GLU A 352 -6.08 -16.21 1.96
C GLU A 352 -5.15 -16.50 0.76
N SER A 353 -3.91 -15.99 0.80
CA SER A 353 -2.91 -16.15 -0.25
C SER A 353 -1.62 -16.77 0.29
N TRP A 354 -0.52 -16.69 -0.47
CA TRP A 354 0.81 -17.10 -0.03
C TRP A 354 1.43 -16.14 1.01
N ILE A 355 0.86 -14.95 1.19
CA ILE A 355 1.31 -13.98 2.18
C ILE A 355 0.97 -14.51 3.57
N GLY A 356 1.99 -14.80 4.38
CA GLY A 356 1.80 -15.28 5.74
C GLY A 356 2.62 -16.54 6.07
N PRO A 357 2.77 -16.86 7.36
CA PRO A 357 3.74 -17.85 7.83
C PRO A 357 3.33 -19.32 7.66
N GLY A 358 2.43 -19.67 6.74
CA GLY A 358 2.14 -21.10 6.51
C GLY A 358 0.74 -21.48 6.03
N GLY A 359 0.11 -20.66 5.21
CA GLY A 359 -1.17 -21.01 4.56
C GLY A 359 -2.37 -20.99 5.52
N VAL A 360 -3.39 -21.80 5.25
CA VAL A 360 -4.71 -21.79 5.93
C VAL A 360 -4.72 -21.95 7.47
N ASN A 361 -3.62 -22.33 8.08
CA ASN A 361 -3.48 -22.44 9.54
C ASN A 361 -2.48 -21.41 10.10
N ALA A 362 -2.07 -20.44 9.32
CA ALA A 362 -1.14 -19.41 9.74
C ALA A 362 -1.76 -18.48 10.79
N PRO A 363 -0.96 -17.92 11.70
CA PRO A 363 -1.45 -16.85 12.55
C PRO A 363 -1.82 -15.62 11.70
N PRO A 364 -2.83 -14.84 12.13
CA PRO A 364 -3.21 -13.60 11.48
C PRO A 364 -2.03 -12.64 11.29
N LEU A 365 -1.92 -12.06 10.10
CA LEU A 365 -0.79 -11.20 9.73
C LEU A 365 -0.75 -9.90 10.56
N GLN A 366 -1.88 -9.24 10.75
CA GLN A 366 -2.01 -7.97 11.47
C GLN A 366 -0.91 -6.96 11.09
N PHE A 367 -0.72 -6.75 9.77
CA PHE A 367 0.48 -6.15 9.18
C PHE A 367 0.95 -4.87 9.90
N ILE A 368 0.06 -3.87 10.07
CA ILE A 368 0.42 -2.61 10.75
C ILE A 368 0.75 -2.85 12.22
N ARG A 369 -0.04 -3.66 12.92
CA ARG A 369 0.15 -3.93 14.35
C ARG A 369 1.45 -4.66 14.62
N THR A 370 1.80 -5.62 13.76
CA THR A 370 3.04 -6.39 13.85
C THR A 370 4.25 -5.49 13.62
N MET A 371 4.24 -4.63 12.59
CA MET A 371 5.31 -3.66 12.36
C MET A 371 5.49 -2.72 13.56
N LYS A 372 4.40 -2.19 14.10
CA LYS A 372 4.43 -1.32 15.30
C LYS A 372 4.99 -2.05 16.52
N ALA A 373 4.64 -3.32 16.71
CA ALA A 373 5.18 -4.13 17.81
C ALA A 373 6.69 -4.36 17.67
N TRP A 374 7.17 -4.66 16.46
CA TRP A 374 8.60 -4.82 16.19
C TRP A 374 9.38 -3.52 16.38
N VAL A 375 8.85 -2.40 15.88
CA VAL A 375 9.43 -1.07 16.13
C VAL A 375 9.52 -0.78 17.63
N ALA A 376 8.46 -1.03 18.39
CA ALA A 376 8.44 -0.80 19.83
C ALA A 376 9.49 -1.65 20.56
N GLN A 377 9.74 -2.88 20.09
CA GLN A 377 10.69 -3.80 20.68
C GLN A 377 12.13 -3.51 20.28
N TYR A 378 12.41 -3.32 18.99
CA TYR A 378 13.78 -3.32 18.46
C TYR A 378 14.35 -1.92 18.22
N TYR A 379 13.51 -0.93 17.82
CA TYR A 379 13.95 0.45 17.64
C TYR A 379 12.87 1.45 18.05
N PRO A 380 12.59 1.59 19.36
CA PRO A 380 11.52 2.47 19.86
C PRO A 380 11.60 3.90 19.33
N GLY A 381 10.45 4.47 18.97
CA GLY A 381 10.33 5.82 18.42
C GLY A 381 10.57 5.94 16.91
N THR A 382 10.89 4.84 16.21
CA THR A 382 10.79 4.77 14.75
C THR A 382 9.31 4.76 14.36
N LYS A 383 8.96 5.46 13.31
CA LYS A 383 7.63 5.49 12.71
C LYS A 383 7.44 4.32 11.77
N VAL A 384 6.18 4.04 11.38
CA VAL A 384 5.84 2.94 10.46
C VAL A 384 5.28 3.52 9.16
N ALA A 385 5.78 3.03 8.02
CA ALA A 385 5.36 3.46 6.69
C ALA A 385 4.96 2.27 5.81
N ILE A 386 4.14 2.55 4.79
CA ILE A 386 3.82 1.67 3.66
C ILE A 386 3.93 2.53 2.40
N THR A 387 5.11 2.55 1.77
CA THR A 387 5.36 3.45 0.65
C THR A 387 4.89 2.92 -0.69
N GLU A 388 4.50 1.64 -0.75
CA GLU A 388 3.74 1.09 -1.86
C GLU A 388 2.65 0.16 -1.35
N TYR A 389 1.43 0.39 -1.86
CA TYR A 389 0.29 -0.50 -1.68
C TYR A 389 -0.73 -0.29 -2.79
N ASN A 390 -1.49 -1.33 -3.13
CA ASN A 390 -2.65 -1.21 -4.01
C ASN A 390 -3.54 -2.46 -3.89
N TRP A 391 -4.84 -2.27 -3.69
CA TRP A 391 -5.85 -3.34 -3.68
C TRP A 391 -6.47 -3.58 -5.07
N GLY A 392 -6.16 -2.74 -6.06
CA GLY A 392 -6.64 -2.85 -7.44
C GLY A 392 -8.09 -2.42 -7.64
N ALA A 393 -8.61 -2.65 -8.85
CA ALA A 393 -9.98 -2.31 -9.28
C ALA A 393 -10.36 -0.83 -9.05
N LEU A 394 -9.41 0.09 -9.16
CA LEU A 394 -9.64 1.52 -8.90
C LEU A 394 -10.64 2.18 -9.88
N ASN A 395 -10.92 1.52 -11.00
CA ASN A 395 -11.92 1.91 -11.99
C ASN A 395 -13.34 1.37 -11.68
N ASP A 396 -13.51 0.67 -10.56
CA ASP A 396 -14.76 0.05 -10.10
C ASP A 396 -15.14 0.52 -8.71
N ILE A 397 -16.44 0.52 -8.40
CA ILE A 397 -16.92 0.89 -7.05
C ILE A 397 -16.32 -0.01 -5.95
N ASN A 398 -16.06 -1.28 -6.24
CA ASN A 398 -15.46 -2.20 -5.30
C ASN A 398 -14.05 -1.75 -4.88
N GLY A 399 -13.24 -1.25 -5.84
CA GLY A 399 -11.95 -0.64 -5.53
C GLY A 399 -12.08 0.63 -4.69
N ALA A 400 -13.07 1.47 -4.95
CA ALA A 400 -13.32 2.66 -4.14
C ALA A 400 -13.72 2.32 -2.69
N LEU A 401 -14.60 1.32 -2.51
CA LEU A 401 -14.99 0.84 -1.17
C LEU A 401 -13.80 0.30 -0.40
N THR A 402 -12.97 -0.50 -1.10
CA THR A 402 -11.76 -1.08 -0.52
C THR A 402 -10.77 0.00 -0.10
N GLU A 403 -10.51 0.98 -0.98
CA GLU A 403 -9.59 2.08 -0.68
C GLU A 403 -10.10 2.94 0.46
N ALA A 404 -11.40 3.24 0.51
CA ALA A 404 -11.98 3.99 1.63
C ALA A 404 -11.84 3.23 2.97
N ASP A 405 -11.96 1.91 2.94
CA ASP A 405 -11.72 1.04 4.10
C ASP A 405 -10.25 1.05 4.53
N VAL A 406 -9.32 0.92 3.57
CA VAL A 406 -7.87 0.96 3.80
C VAL A 406 -7.44 2.28 4.44
N LEU A 407 -7.86 3.42 3.88
CA LEU A 407 -7.56 4.75 4.44
C LEU A 407 -8.13 4.91 5.87
N GLY A 408 -9.33 4.38 6.12
CA GLY A 408 -9.93 4.35 7.46
C GLY A 408 -9.13 3.48 8.44
N ILE A 409 -8.65 2.32 7.99
CA ILE A 409 -7.79 1.43 8.78
C ILE A 409 -6.45 2.12 9.09
N PHE A 410 -5.80 2.75 8.12
CA PHE A 410 -4.54 3.47 8.34
C PHE A 410 -4.70 4.53 9.43
N GLY A 411 -5.77 5.31 9.38
CA GLY A 411 -6.07 6.31 10.41
C GLY A 411 -6.33 5.69 11.79
N ARG A 412 -7.16 4.64 11.85
CA ARG A 412 -7.52 3.94 13.09
C ARG A 412 -6.34 3.22 13.73
N GLU A 413 -5.50 2.55 12.94
CA GLU A 413 -4.33 1.82 13.44
C GLU A 413 -3.12 2.75 13.70
N GLY A 414 -3.24 4.04 13.34
CA GLY A 414 -2.19 5.05 13.56
C GLY A 414 -0.93 4.75 12.75
N LEU A 415 -1.09 4.48 11.46
CA LEU A 415 0.02 4.43 10.50
C LEU A 415 0.58 5.84 10.34
N ASP A 416 1.90 5.98 10.17
CA ASP A 416 2.53 7.30 10.10
C ASP A 416 2.63 7.86 8.68
N LEU A 417 2.79 7.00 7.66
CA LEU A 417 2.91 7.39 6.25
C LEU A 417 2.46 6.24 5.35
N ALA A 418 1.77 6.57 4.26
CA ALA A 418 1.49 5.65 3.15
C ALA A 418 1.48 6.40 1.82
N THR A 419 1.97 5.75 0.75
CA THR A 419 1.87 6.28 -0.61
C THR A 419 1.38 5.18 -1.55
N MET A 420 0.20 5.39 -2.16
CA MET A 420 -0.36 4.44 -3.12
C MET A 420 0.50 4.39 -4.39
N TRP A 421 0.75 3.17 -4.89
CA TRP A 421 1.39 2.93 -6.19
C TRP A 421 0.33 2.54 -7.22
N GLY A 422 0.39 3.11 -8.44
CA GLY A 422 -0.65 2.91 -9.45
C GLY A 422 -1.96 3.58 -9.02
N GLU A 423 -1.87 4.85 -8.67
CA GLU A 423 -2.95 5.70 -8.18
C GLU A 423 -4.12 5.84 -9.19
N PRO A 424 -5.33 6.13 -8.70
CA PRO A 424 -6.49 6.27 -9.56
C PRO A 424 -6.38 7.51 -10.46
N GLN A 425 -6.87 7.39 -11.69
CA GLN A 425 -7.13 8.57 -12.51
C GLN A 425 -8.26 9.41 -11.89
N PRO A 426 -8.29 10.74 -12.09
CA PRO A 426 -9.24 11.64 -11.41
C PRO A 426 -10.71 11.26 -11.56
N ALA A 427 -11.11 10.68 -12.70
CA ALA A 427 -12.49 10.26 -12.96
C ALA A 427 -12.84 8.84 -12.46
N GLN A 428 -11.87 8.08 -11.96
CA GLN A 428 -12.11 6.72 -11.49
C GLN A 428 -12.72 6.70 -10.09
N PRO A 429 -13.55 5.69 -9.76
CA PRO A 429 -14.12 5.50 -8.43
C PRO A 429 -13.10 5.54 -7.29
N GLY A 430 -11.91 4.94 -7.46
CA GLY A 430 -10.83 5.00 -6.46
C GLY A 430 -10.42 6.42 -6.06
N ALA A 431 -10.49 7.40 -6.97
CA ALA A 431 -10.21 8.80 -6.66
C ALA A 431 -11.24 9.40 -5.69
N TYR A 432 -12.50 8.93 -5.76
CA TYR A 432 -13.54 9.39 -4.84
C TYR A 432 -13.34 8.87 -3.42
N ALA A 433 -12.68 7.73 -3.21
CA ALA A 433 -12.27 7.32 -1.88
C ALA A 433 -11.36 8.37 -1.22
N PHE A 434 -10.35 8.86 -1.95
CA PHE A 434 -9.50 9.96 -1.46
C PHE A 434 -10.27 11.27 -1.27
N ARG A 435 -11.18 11.62 -2.19
CA ARG A 435 -12.04 12.81 -2.04
C ARG A 435 -12.89 12.75 -0.77
N MET A 436 -13.48 11.59 -0.45
CA MET A 436 -14.26 11.41 0.78
C MET A 436 -13.46 11.72 2.05
N TYR A 437 -12.15 11.51 2.05
CA TYR A 437 -11.28 11.85 3.18
C TYR A 437 -10.69 13.26 3.08
N ARG A 438 -10.48 13.79 1.86
CA ARG A 438 -9.63 14.97 1.65
C ARG A 438 -10.35 16.19 1.07
N ASN A 439 -11.50 16.00 0.42
CA ASN A 439 -12.26 17.08 -0.25
C ASN A 439 -13.69 16.63 -0.56
N TYR A 440 -14.44 16.18 0.45
CA TYR A 440 -15.76 15.55 0.26
C TYR A 440 -16.85 16.50 -0.24
N ASP A 441 -16.67 17.80 -0.05
CA ASP A 441 -17.63 18.85 -0.43
C ASP A 441 -17.17 19.68 -1.64
N GLY A 442 -16.02 19.35 -2.24
CA GLY A 442 -15.42 20.14 -3.32
C GLY A 442 -14.85 21.50 -2.88
N ALA A 443 -14.91 21.84 -1.58
CA ALA A 443 -14.45 23.08 -1.00
C ALA A 443 -13.25 22.92 -0.06
N GLY A 444 -12.63 21.72 -0.06
CA GLY A 444 -11.44 21.39 0.73
C GLY A 444 -11.75 20.89 2.14
N SER A 445 -12.99 20.58 2.47
CA SER A 445 -13.33 19.99 3.76
C SER A 445 -12.84 18.54 3.85
N ARG A 446 -12.32 18.16 5.02
CA ARG A 446 -11.62 16.89 5.24
C ARG A 446 -12.22 16.08 6.37
N PHE A 447 -11.92 14.78 6.38
CA PHE A 447 -12.08 13.91 7.53
C PHE A 447 -11.28 14.46 8.72
N GLY A 448 -11.53 13.94 9.93
CA GLY A 448 -10.91 14.52 11.13
C GLY A 448 -9.41 14.22 11.28
N ASP A 449 -8.79 14.96 12.19
CA ASP A 449 -7.35 14.92 12.47
C ASP A 449 -7.00 14.02 13.68
N VAL A 450 -8.00 13.69 14.51
CA VAL A 450 -7.84 12.86 15.71
C VAL A 450 -8.79 11.69 15.64
N SER A 451 -8.25 10.48 15.47
CA SER A 451 -9.02 9.23 15.54
C SER A 451 -9.71 9.10 16.88
N VAL A 452 -10.93 8.57 16.87
CA VAL A 452 -11.70 8.22 18.07
C VAL A 452 -12.22 6.80 17.95
N SER A 453 -12.66 6.20 19.07
CA SER A 453 -13.24 4.86 19.04
C SER A 453 -14.47 4.80 18.14
N ALA A 454 -14.43 3.93 17.15
CA ALA A 454 -15.53 3.61 16.25
C ALA A 454 -15.63 2.08 16.10
N VAL A 455 -16.79 1.52 16.39
CA VAL A 455 -17.01 0.07 16.45
C VAL A 455 -18.26 -0.30 15.64
N SER A 456 -18.12 -1.28 14.79
CA SER A 456 -19.20 -1.98 14.10
C SER A 456 -19.35 -3.38 14.69
N SER A 457 -20.57 -3.85 14.85
CA SER A 457 -20.83 -5.26 15.21
C SER A 457 -20.45 -6.23 14.10
N ASP A 458 -20.32 -5.76 12.85
CA ASP A 458 -19.79 -6.50 11.70
C ASP A 458 -19.04 -5.55 10.75
N GLN A 459 -17.75 -5.43 10.95
CA GLN A 459 -16.84 -4.61 10.13
C GLN A 459 -16.70 -5.13 8.68
N GLY A 460 -17.05 -6.39 8.45
CA GLY A 460 -17.06 -7.00 7.12
C GLY A 460 -18.24 -6.54 6.26
N GLN A 461 -19.36 -6.19 6.88
CA GLN A 461 -20.55 -5.65 6.20
C GLN A 461 -20.57 -4.13 6.18
N LEU A 462 -20.47 -3.50 7.37
CA LEU A 462 -20.42 -2.05 7.55
C LEU A 462 -19.15 -1.69 8.30
N ALA A 463 -18.15 -1.19 7.60
CA ALA A 463 -16.97 -0.64 8.25
C ALA A 463 -17.25 0.77 8.76
N VAL A 464 -16.72 1.12 9.94
CA VAL A 464 -16.91 2.45 10.55
C VAL A 464 -15.61 3.01 11.09
N TYR A 465 -15.37 4.30 10.82
CA TYR A 465 -14.22 5.06 11.27
C TYR A 465 -14.68 6.41 11.80
N GLY A 466 -14.17 6.80 12.97
CA GLY A 466 -14.53 8.06 13.61
C GLY A 466 -13.30 8.94 13.80
N ALA A 467 -13.47 10.24 13.56
CA ALA A 467 -12.41 11.21 13.86
C ALA A 467 -12.99 12.58 14.23
N GLN A 468 -12.26 13.34 15.04
CA GLN A 468 -12.58 14.72 15.37
C GLN A 468 -11.66 15.67 14.60
N ARG A 469 -12.22 16.69 13.96
CA ARG A 469 -11.48 17.78 13.34
C ARG A 469 -10.99 18.76 14.39
N LEU A 470 -9.76 19.25 14.25
CA LEU A 470 -9.19 20.22 15.19
C LEU A 470 -9.64 21.65 14.88
N CYS A 471 -9.93 22.00 13.62
CA CYS A 471 -10.24 23.37 13.23
C CYS A 471 -11.62 23.86 13.70
N ASP A 472 -12.61 22.97 13.79
CA ASP A 472 -14.00 23.33 14.17
C ASP A 472 -14.62 22.39 15.21
N ASN A 473 -13.83 21.43 15.70
CA ASN A 473 -14.23 20.37 16.65
C ASN A 473 -15.37 19.46 16.15
N ALA A 474 -15.72 19.47 14.87
CA ALA A 474 -16.71 18.57 14.32
C ALA A 474 -16.27 17.12 14.47
N LEU A 475 -17.24 16.24 14.73
CA LEU A 475 -17.03 14.78 14.67
C LEU A 475 -17.38 14.30 13.28
N THR A 476 -16.49 13.61 12.63
CA THR A 476 -16.69 12.98 11.33
C THR A 476 -16.75 11.46 11.50
N VAL A 477 -17.70 10.82 10.84
CA VAL A 477 -17.87 9.36 10.87
C VAL A 477 -18.00 8.85 9.45
N MET A 478 -17.01 8.08 9.02
CA MET A 478 -17.00 7.38 7.73
C MET A 478 -17.60 6.00 7.89
N VAL A 479 -18.60 5.66 7.07
CA VAL A 479 -19.21 4.34 7.02
C VAL A 479 -19.09 3.79 5.61
N VAL A 480 -18.52 2.59 5.49
CA VAL A 480 -18.38 1.89 4.21
C VAL A 480 -19.31 0.68 4.22
N ASN A 481 -20.37 0.74 3.41
CA ASN A 481 -21.27 -0.40 3.17
C ASN A 481 -20.65 -1.29 2.08
N LYS A 482 -20.14 -2.44 2.49
CA LYS A 482 -19.49 -3.43 1.63
C LYS A 482 -20.45 -4.45 1.03
N THR A 483 -21.77 -4.29 1.29
CA THR A 483 -22.80 -5.22 0.86
C THR A 483 -23.57 -4.71 -0.36
N GLY A 484 -24.10 -5.63 -1.15
CA GLY A 484 -24.95 -5.31 -2.31
C GLY A 484 -26.40 -4.92 -1.94
N SER A 485 -26.67 -4.54 -0.67
CA SER A 485 -27.99 -4.12 -0.19
C SER A 485 -27.89 -2.92 0.72
N ASP A 486 -28.95 -2.13 0.75
CA ASP A 486 -29.09 -1.03 1.70
C ASP A 486 -29.09 -1.55 3.14
N GLN A 487 -28.32 -0.91 4.00
CA GLN A 487 -28.21 -1.28 5.40
C GLN A 487 -28.83 -0.22 6.30
N ALA A 488 -30.02 -0.51 6.84
CA ALA A 488 -30.61 0.30 7.90
C ALA A 488 -29.92 -0.01 9.22
N SER A 489 -29.00 0.85 9.64
CA SER A 489 -28.17 0.62 10.80
C SER A 489 -28.06 1.90 11.64
N PRO A 490 -28.55 1.86 12.90
CA PRO A 490 -28.42 3.02 13.78
C PRO A 490 -26.97 3.23 14.20
N LEU A 491 -26.55 4.49 14.22
CA LEU A 491 -25.27 4.92 14.78
C LEU A 491 -25.47 5.54 16.16
N SER A 492 -24.80 5.01 17.17
CA SER A 492 -24.76 5.58 18.51
C SER A 492 -23.49 6.44 18.67
N VAL A 493 -23.67 7.70 19.09
CA VAL A 493 -22.58 8.65 19.32
C VAL A 493 -22.54 9.01 20.81
N ALA A 494 -21.44 8.69 21.47
CA ALA A 494 -21.21 8.96 22.88
C ALA A 494 -20.19 10.10 23.07
N ARG A 495 -20.37 10.87 24.14
CA ARG A 495 -19.41 11.88 24.63
C ARG A 495 -19.05 12.95 23.59
N PHE A 496 -19.99 13.28 22.71
CA PHE A 496 -19.90 14.38 21.76
C PHE A 496 -21.02 15.39 21.99
N ASN A 497 -20.68 16.67 22.08
CA ASN A 497 -21.63 17.76 22.23
C ASN A 497 -21.90 18.41 20.87
N GLY A 498 -22.75 17.79 20.08
CA GLY A 498 -23.15 18.27 18.74
C GLY A 498 -24.35 19.22 18.76
N ASN A 499 -24.62 19.87 17.64
CA ASN A 499 -25.74 20.81 17.46
C ASN A 499 -27.12 20.12 17.26
N GLY A 500 -27.16 18.79 17.15
CA GLY A 500 -28.39 18.01 16.98
C GLY A 500 -28.65 17.56 15.53
N THR A 501 -27.73 17.86 14.60
CA THR A 501 -27.79 17.41 13.20
C THR A 501 -26.48 16.75 12.77
N ALA A 502 -26.56 15.92 11.71
CA ALA A 502 -25.42 15.35 11.00
C ALA A 502 -25.61 15.57 9.50
N GLN A 503 -24.71 16.30 8.88
CA GLN A 503 -24.63 16.41 7.42
C GLN A 503 -24.25 15.06 6.83
N ARG A 504 -24.79 14.71 5.67
CA ARG A 504 -24.56 13.43 5.01
C ARG A 504 -24.01 13.61 3.61
N PHE A 505 -22.82 13.06 3.35
CA PHE A 505 -22.20 12.99 2.03
C PHE A 505 -22.05 11.51 1.64
N THR A 506 -22.50 11.15 0.43
CA THR A 506 -22.52 9.75 0.00
C THR A 506 -21.94 9.61 -1.41
N TYR A 507 -21.03 8.65 -1.57
CA TYR A 507 -20.56 8.16 -2.86
C TYR A 507 -21.06 6.73 -3.05
N SER A 508 -21.72 6.45 -4.19
CA SER A 508 -22.36 5.14 -4.44
C SER A 508 -22.57 4.88 -5.93
N PRO A 509 -22.96 3.66 -6.34
CA PRO A 509 -23.26 3.33 -7.73
C PRO A 509 -24.42 4.12 -8.35
N ALA A 510 -25.20 4.86 -7.56
CA ALA A 510 -26.27 5.73 -8.08
C ALA A 510 -25.71 6.85 -8.97
N ASP A 511 -24.53 7.38 -8.65
CA ASP A 511 -23.74 8.26 -9.50
C ASP A 511 -22.25 8.12 -9.14
N LEU A 512 -21.48 7.56 -10.06
CA LEU A 512 -20.03 7.36 -9.88
C LEU A 512 -19.19 8.61 -10.18
N ASN A 513 -19.80 9.72 -10.57
CA ASN A 513 -19.11 10.94 -10.94
C ASN A 513 -19.20 12.05 -9.89
N THR A 514 -19.92 11.82 -8.77
CA THR A 514 -20.09 12.85 -7.74
C THR A 514 -20.27 12.27 -6.34
N ILE A 515 -19.90 13.05 -5.34
CA ILE A 515 -20.27 12.85 -3.95
C ILE A 515 -21.56 13.63 -3.71
N VAL A 516 -22.64 12.92 -3.38
CA VAL A 516 -23.96 13.54 -3.18
C VAL A 516 -24.07 14.06 -1.74
N HIS A 517 -24.35 15.35 -1.59
CA HIS A 517 -24.77 15.94 -0.32
C HIS A 517 -26.28 15.70 -0.16
N GLY A 518 -26.65 14.76 0.69
CA GLY A 518 -28.04 14.42 0.97
C GLY A 518 -28.62 15.26 2.12
N ASP A 519 -29.90 14.98 2.47
CA ASP A 519 -30.55 15.64 3.59
C ASP A 519 -29.80 15.38 4.91
N ASP A 520 -29.79 16.40 5.77
CA ASP A 520 -29.24 16.30 7.12
C ASP A 520 -30.04 15.30 7.97
N LEU A 521 -29.35 14.52 8.76
CA LEU A 521 -29.92 13.55 9.68
C LEU A 521 -30.08 14.15 11.08
N ALA A 522 -31.19 13.88 11.73
CA ALA A 522 -31.39 14.30 13.12
C ALA A 522 -30.58 13.44 14.09
N VAL A 523 -29.96 14.07 15.09
CA VAL A 523 -29.26 13.40 16.18
C VAL A 523 -30.09 13.49 17.45
N HIS A 524 -30.76 12.39 17.81
CA HIS A 524 -31.60 12.32 19.00
C HIS A 524 -30.90 11.59 20.14
N ARG A 525 -30.57 12.32 21.20
CA ARG A 525 -29.87 11.75 22.39
C ARG A 525 -28.62 10.93 22.03
N GLY A 526 -27.84 11.41 21.05
CA GLY A 526 -26.64 10.71 20.57
C GLY A 526 -26.92 9.53 19.65
N ARG A 527 -28.15 9.36 19.12
CA ARG A 527 -28.51 8.33 18.16
C ARG A 527 -28.88 8.98 16.80
N ILE A 528 -28.39 8.37 15.75
CA ILE A 528 -28.71 8.70 14.36
C ILE A 528 -29.30 7.44 13.73
N ASP A 529 -30.55 7.52 13.27
CA ASP A 529 -31.14 6.46 12.46
C ASP A 529 -30.77 6.74 11.00
N ALA A 530 -29.94 5.87 10.42
CA ALA A 530 -29.42 6.04 9.08
C ALA A 530 -29.57 4.76 8.26
N THR A 531 -29.79 4.94 6.96
CA THR A 531 -29.67 3.88 5.96
C THR A 531 -28.47 4.19 5.08
N TYR A 532 -27.58 3.24 4.94
CA TYR A 532 -26.38 3.30 4.12
C TYR A 532 -26.66 2.55 2.82
N PRO A 533 -26.66 3.21 1.65
CA PRO A 533 -26.97 2.57 0.37
C PRO A 533 -26.03 1.38 0.07
N ALA A 534 -26.51 0.46 -0.74
CA ALA A 534 -25.70 -0.67 -1.22
C ALA A 534 -24.39 -0.19 -1.85
N ASN A 535 -23.27 -0.85 -1.53
CA ASN A 535 -21.96 -0.53 -2.10
C ASN A 535 -21.62 0.97 -2.00
N SER A 536 -21.69 1.56 -0.82
CA SER A 536 -21.51 3.01 -0.65
C SER A 536 -20.47 3.40 0.38
N ILE A 537 -19.94 4.60 0.21
CA ILE A 537 -19.10 5.31 1.19
C ILE A 537 -19.94 6.49 1.68
N THR A 538 -20.25 6.53 2.96
CA THR A 538 -21.05 7.61 3.57
C THR A 538 -20.25 8.31 4.65
N LEU A 539 -20.08 9.62 4.53
CA LEU A 539 -19.52 10.47 5.55
C LEU A 539 -20.63 11.23 6.28
N LEU A 540 -20.68 11.09 7.60
CA LEU A 540 -21.50 11.89 8.48
C LEU A 540 -20.64 12.95 9.17
N VAL A 541 -21.02 14.21 9.06
CA VAL A 541 -20.34 15.33 9.71
C VAL A 541 -21.27 15.91 10.76
N LEU A 542 -20.86 15.79 12.01
CA LEU A 542 -21.61 16.28 13.17
C LEU A 542 -20.92 17.58 13.65
N PRO A 543 -21.51 18.76 13.38
CA PRO A 543 -20.95 20.00 13.89
C PRO A 543 -20.98 20.06 15.42
N ALA A 544 -19.90 20.54 16.02
CA ALA A 544 -19.86 20.81 17.45
C ALA A 544 -20.82 21.97 17.79
N ARG A 545 -21.44 21.90 18.97
CA ARG A 545 -22.24 23.01 19.48
C ARG A 545 -21.30 24.21 19.73
N ARG A 546 -21.59 25.33 19.11
CA ARG A 546 -20.87 26.59 19.43
C ARG A 546 -21.10 26.91 20.90
N ARG A 547 -20.01 27.18 21.65
CA ARG A 547 -20.06 27.67 23.03
C ARG A 547 -20.46 29.14 23.04
#